data_1b13a50b655245c791998dbbbe0312e3
#
_entry.id   1b13a50b655245c791998dbbbe0312e3
#
_cell.length_a   1.000
_cell.length_b   1.000
_cell.length_c   1.000
_cell.angle_alpha   90.00
_cell.angle_beta   90.00
_cell.angle_gamma   90.00
#
_symmetry.space_group_name_H-M   'P 1'
#
loop_
_entity.id
_entity.type
_entity.pdbx_description
1 polymer ?
#
loop_
_entity_poly.entity_id
_entity_poly.type
_entity_poly.pdbx_seq_one_letter_code
_entity_poly.pdbx_strand_id
1 'polypeptide(L)'
;MECRGELERMVAPLLVWYEKNKKELPWRTEATPYHIWLSEIMLQQTRTTAVIPYYERFICELPSVSALAEASDDALMKLWEGLGYYSRARNLKKAARILMENYGGYLPDTAEALRALPGIGDYTAGAIASIAFGRPEPAVDGNVLRTVMRFTGCEDDIAAPATKKRVAEALREIYPSGREAGNFTQAIMELGENVCIPNGAPKCGACPLREMCEARISGRTETLPVKSPKKARRTEERTV
;
A
#
# COMPACT_ATOMS: atom_id res chain seq x y z
N MET A 1 -1.26 -9.55 20.88
CA MET A 1 -2.44 -8.67 20.71
C MET A 1 -3.64 -9.60 20.60
N GLU A 2 -4.41 -9.75 21.66
CA GLU A 2 -5.63 -10.61 21.68
C GLU A 2 -6.83 -9.97 20.94
N CYS A 3 -6.58 -9.24 19.85
CA CYS A 3 -7.59 -8.41 19.18
C CYS A 3 -8.18 -9.03 17.91
N ARG A 4 -8.09 -10.38 17.74
CA ARG A 4 -8.63 -11.03 16.53
C ARG A 4 -10.12 -10.73 16.34
N GLY A 5 -10.93 -10.99 17.37
CA GLY A 5 -12.39 -10.76 17.31
C GLY A 5 -12.78 -9.31 17.10
N GLU A 6 -11.94 -8.36 17.55
CA GLU A 6 -12.15 -6.93 17.32
C GLU A 6 -11.85 -6.54 15.88
N LEU A 7 -10.72 -7.00 15.32
CA LEU A 7 -10.31 -6.67 13.95
C LEU A 7 -11.24 -7.28 12.89
N GLU A 8 -11.77 -8.47 13.13
CA GLU A 8 -12.74 -9.10 12.22
C GLU A 8 -13.97 -8.21 11.97
N ARG A 9 -14.40 -7.46 13.01
CA ARG A 9 -15.52 -6.52 12.91
C ARG A 9 -15.29 -5.37 11.92
N MET A 10 -14.04 -5.11 11.51
CA MET A 10 -13.73 -4.08 10.51
C MET A 10 -14.10 -4.51 9.08
N VAL A 11 -14.03 -5.81 8.77
CA VAL A 11 -14.03 -6.31 7.40
C VAL A 11 -15.31 -5.94 6.66
N ALA A 12 -16.45 -6.38 7.13
CA ALA A 12 -17.72 -6.16 6.43
C ALA A 12 -18.09 -4.66 6.28
N PRO A 13 -17.97 -3.79 7.32
CA PRO A 13 -18.25 -2.38 7.15
C PRO A 13 -17.31 -1.67 6.18
N LEU A 14 -16.01 -2.07 6.14
CA LEU A 14 -15.04 -1.50 5.22
C LEU A 14 -15.32 -1.90 3.77
N LEU A 15 -15.67 -3.15 3.51
CA LEU A 15 -16.04 -3.63 2.18
C LEU A 15 -17.28 -2.90 1.65
N VAL A 16 -18.32 -2.77 2.47
CA VAL A 16 -19.54 -2.03 2.10
C VAL A 16 -19.25 -0.55 1.83
N TRP A 17 -18.41 0.06 2.66
CA TRP A 17 -18.01 1.46 2.47
C TRP A 17 -17.20 1.64 1.20
N TYR A 18 -16.26 0.75 0.93
CA TYR A 18 -15.39 0.80 -0.23
C TYR A 18 -16.18 0.73 -1.54
N GLU A 19 -17.14 -0.17 -1.67
CA GLU A 19 -17.97 -0.27 -2.87
C GLU A 19 -18.70 1.05 -3.22
N LYS A 20 -19.02 1.85 -2.20
CA LYS A 20 -19.72 3.13 -2.36
C LYS A 20 -18.80 4.34 -2.56
N ASN A 21 -17.54 4.24 -2.12
CA ASN A 21 -16.63 5.38 -2.00
C ASN A 21 -15.32 5.23 -2.77
N LYS A 22 -15.07 4.06 -3.37
CA LYS A 22 -13.83 3.77 -4.09
C LYS A 22 -13.59 4.78 -5.22
N LYS A 23 -12.36 5.23 -5.33
CA LYS A 23 -11.93 6.13 -6.40
C LYS A 23 -11.92 5.37 -7.74
N GLU A 24 -12.36 6.02 -8.79
CA GLU A 24 -12.12 5.56 -10.16
C GLU A 24 -10.66 5.89 -10.53
N LEU A 25 -9.86 4.85 -10.74
CA LEU A 25 -8.44 4.98 -11.06
C LEU A 25 -8.12 4.12 -12.28
N PRO A 26 -7.25 4.60 -13.21
CA PRO A 26 -6.98 3.90 -14.48
C PRO A 26 -6.53 2.43 -14.28
N TRP A 27 -5.69 2.17 -13.28
CA TRP A 27 -5.20 0.82 -12.96
C TRP A 27 -6.23 -0.09 -12.29
N ARG A 28 -7.43 0.41 -12.00
CA ARG A 28 -8.55 -0.39 -11.47
C ARG A 28 -9.55 -0.79 -12.55
N THR A 29 -9.58 -0.06 -13.67
CA THR A 29 -10.44 -0.37 -14.81
C THR A 29 -10.00 -1.67 -15.46
N GLU A 30 -8.69 -1.85 -15.62
CA GLU A 30 -8.07 -3.06 -16.15
C GLU A 30 -7.03 -3.57 -15.15
N ALA A 31 -7.51 -4.19 -14.06
CA ALA A 31 -6.71 -4.58 -12.90
C ALA A 31 -5.89 -5.87 -13.14
N THR A 32 -5.09 -5.91 -14.20
CA THR A 32 -4.14 -7.01 -14.41
C THR A 32 -2.99 -6.94 -13.40
N PRO A 33 -2.29 -8.05 -13.12
CA PRO A 33 -1.13 -8.03 -12.24
C PRO A 33 -0.06 -7.02 -12.64
N TYR A 34 0.18 -6.83 -13.95
CA TYR A 34 1.12 -5.84 -14.45
C TYR A 34 0.68 -4.40 -14.12
N HIS A 35 -0.59 -4.07 -14.33
CA HIS A 35 -1.17 -2.76 -14.06
C HIS A 35 -1.12 -2.43 -12.56
N ILE A 36 -1.46 -3.39 -11.70
CA ILE A 36 -1.38 -3.21 -10.25
C ILE A 36 0.06 -3.03 -9.80
N TRP A 37 0.98 -3.88 -10.26
CA TRP A 37 2.41 -3.74 -9.93
C TRP A 37 2.97 -2.38 -10.35
N LEU A 38 2.73 -1.95 -11.59
CA LEU A 38 3.18 -0.66 -12.11
C LEU A 38 2.65 0.50 -11.26
N SER A 39 1.34 0.52 -10.98
CA SER A 39 0.73 1.56 -10.17
C SER A 39 1.27 1.60 -8.75
N GLU A 40 1.47 0.44 -8.09
CA GLU A 40 2.01 0.35 -6.74
C GLU A 40 3.45 0.90 -6.67
N ILE A 41 4.28 0.63 -7.68
CA ILE A 41 5.63 1.20 -7.76
C ILE A 41 5.59 2.71 -8.01
N MET A 42 4.70 3.20 -8.88
CA MET A 42 4.57 4.64 -9.14
C MET A 42 4.03 5.41 -7.93
N LEU A 43 3.15 4.81 -7.14
CA LEU A 43 2.56 5.39 -5.93
C LEU A 43 3.53 5.46 -4.74
N GLN A 44 4.67 4.75 -4.78
CA GLN A 44 5.66 4.86 -3.71
C GLN A 44 6.11 6.32 -3.52
N GLN A 45 5.74 6.93 -2.38
CA GLN A 45 6.05 8.32 -2.02
C GLN A 45 5.55 9.39 -3.03
N THR A 46 4.57 9.05 -3.86
CA THR A 46 3.99 9.95 -4.86
C THR A 46 2.46 9.95 -4.71
N ARG A 47 1.85 11.13 -4.81
CA ARG A 47 0.39 11.28 -4.67
C ARG A 47 -0.33 10.67 -5.88
N THR A 48 -1.50 10.07 -5.65
CA THR A 48 -2.34 9.44 -6.68
C THR A 48 -2.61 10.36 -7.88
N THR A 49 -2.99 11.60 -7.63
CA THR A 49 -3.28 12.58 -8.70
C THR A 49 -2.06 12.91 -9.59
N ALA A 50 -0.86 12.84 -9.02
CA ALA A 50 0.37 13.05 -9.79
C ALA A 50 0.74 11.81 -10.61
N VAL A 51 0.38 10.60 -10.15
CA VAL A 51 0.71 9.34 -10.82
C VAL A 51 -0.13 9.10 -12.08
N ILE A 52 -1.41 9.48 -12.08
CA ILE A 52 -2.36 9.17 -13.17
C ILE A 52 -1.78 9.47 -14.56
N PRO A 53 -1.34 10.71 -14.89
CA PRO A 53 -0.86 11.02 -16.24
C PRO A 53 0.44 10.28 -16.62
N TYR A 54 1.26 9.90 -15.64
CA TYR A 54 2.44 9.08 -15.88
C TYR A 54 2.08 7.62 -16.18
N TYR A 55 1.15 7.09 -15.40
CA TYR A 55 0.65 5.72 -15.59
C TYR A 55 0.03 5.54 -16.98
N GLU A 56 -0.88 6.43 -17.38
CA GLU A 56 -1.55 6.37 -18.69
C GLU A 56 -0.55 6.39 -19.84
N ARG A 57 0.42 7.32 -19.80
CA ARG A 57 1.47 7.40 -20.82
C ARG A 57 2.37 6.15 -20.80
N PHE A 58 2.73 5.68 -19.61
CA PHE A 58 3.62 4.54 -19.46
C PHE A 58 2.98 3.25 -19.98
N ILE A 59 1.70 3.01 -19.67
CA ILE A 59 1.01 1.79 -20.10
C ILE A 59 0.74 1.78 -21.61
N CYS A 60 0.56 2.96 -22.21
CA CYS A 60 0.43 3.11 -23.65
C CYS A 60 1.71 2.69 -24.38
N GLU A 61 2.86 3.12 -23.90
CA GLU A 61 4.16 2.86 -24.54
C GLU A 61 4.75 1.48 -24.16
N LEU A 62 4.52 1.03 -22.93
CA LEU A 62 5.05 -0.22 -22.37
C LEU A 62 3.91 -1.05 -21.77
N PRO A 63 3.05 -1.66 -22.63
CA PRO A 63 1.80 -2.30 -22.18
C PRO A 63 1.99 -3.66 -21.50
N SER A 64 3.22 -4.19 -21.42
CA SER A 64 3.49 -5.52 -20.88
C SER A 64 4.84 -5.61 -20.20
N VAL A 65 5.02 -6.69 -19.42
CA VAL A 65 6.31 -7.02 -18.79
C VAL A 65 7.42 -7.16 -19.85
N SER A 66 7.12 -7.77 -21.00
CA SER A 66 8.08 -7.93 -22.10
C SER A 66 8.50 -6.56 -22.67
N ALA A 67 7.52 -5.71 -23.00
CA ALA A 67 7.80 -4.36 -23.49
C ALA A 67 8.68 -3.56 -22.53
N LEU A 68 8.40 -3.66 -21.23
CA LEU A 68 9.19 -3.00 -20.18
C LEU A 68 10.62 -3.60 -20.07
N ALA A 69 10.76 -4.91 -20.17
CA ALA A 69 12.07 -5.57 -20.09
C ALA A 69 12.98 -5.19 -21.26
N GLU A 70 12.40 -5.03 -22.46
CA GLU A 70 13.08 -4.74 -23.72
C GLU A 70 13.32 -3.23 -23.95
N ALA A 71 12.59 -2.35 -23.27
CA ALA A 71 12.72 -0.90 -23.40
C ALA A 71 14.18 -0.46 -23.22
N SER A 72 14.65 0.54 -23.97
CA SER A 72 15.94 1.17 -23.70
C SER A 72 15.93 1.92 -22.38
N ASP A 73 17.09 2.14 -21.77
CA ASP A 73 17.15 2.91 -20.51
C ASP A 73 16.74 4.36 -20.74
N ASP A 74 17.09 4.93 -21.88
CA ASP A 74 16.71 6.31 -22.22
C ASP A 74 15.20 6.46 -22.40
N ALA A 75 14.55 5.54 -23.11
CA ALA A 75 13.09 5.55 -23.27
C ALA A 75 12.37 5.41 -21.92
N LEU A 76 12.83 4.49 -21.07
CA LEU A 76 12.27 4.31 -19.73
C LEU A 76 12.46 5.57 -18.86
N MET A 77 13.67 6.17 -18.87
CA MET A 77 13.94 7.38 -18.08
C MET A 77 13.12 8.57 -18.57
N LYS A 78 12.88 8.69 -19.88
CA LYS A 78 12.05 9.73 -20.46
C LYS A 78 10.56 9.58 -20.04
N LEU A 79 10.04 8.36 -20.03
CA LEU A 79 8.68 8.08 -19.55
C LEU A 79 8.51 8.39 -18.05
N TRP A 80 9.59 8.28 -17.27
CA TRP A 80 9.60 8.52 -15.83
C TRP A 80 9.98 9.95 -15.43
N GLU A 81 10.39 10.78 -16.40
CA GLU A 81 10.89 12.14 -16.16
C GLU A 81 9.84 13.00 -15.46
N GLY A 82 10.22 13.57 -14.30
CA GLY A 82 9.36 14.40 -13.45
C GLY A 82 8.65 13.63 -12.32
N LEU A 83 8.57 12.30 -12.35
CA LEU A 83 7.94 11.51 -11.27
C LEU A 83 8.85 11.36 -10.04
N GLY A 84 10.16 11.55 -10.22
CA GLY A 84 11.16 11.46 -9.14
C GLY A 84 11.49 10.01 -8.73
N TYR A 85 12.43 9.89 -7.78
CA TYR A 85 12.86 8.59 -7.26
C TYR A 85 13.18 7.57 -8.37
N TYR A 86 14.08 7.92 -9.28
CA TYR A 86 14.42 7.16 -10.49
C TYR A 86 14.91 5.72 -10.23
N SER A 87 15.34 5.42 -9.01
CA SER A 87 15.65 4.04 -8.60
C SER A 87 14.46 3.10 -8.75
N ARG A 88 13.22 3.61 -8.63
CA ARG A 88 11.99 2.84 -8.85
C ARG A 88 11.90 2.35 -10.30
N ALA A 89 12.10 3.25 -11.27
CA ALA A 89 12.09 2.88 -12.70
C ALA A 89 13.17 1.84 -13.02
N ARG A 90 14.39 2.03 -12.52
CA ARG A 90 15.48 1.06 -12.71
C ARG A 90 15.17 -0.31 -12.09
N ASN A 91 14.60 -0.33 -10.90
CA ASN A 91 14.20 -1.57 -10.23
C ASN A 91 13.04 -2.24 -10.97
N LEU A 92 12.06 -1.46 -11.46
CA LEU A 92 10.93 -1.96 -12.25
C LEU A 92 11.44 -2.71 -13.49
N LYS A 93 12.39 -2.13 -14.26
CA LYS A 93 12.98 -2.79 -15.42
C LYS A 93 13.81 -4.03 -15.05
N LYS A 94 14.60 -3.96 -13.96
CA LYS A 94 15.33 -5.14 -13.48
C LYS A 94 14.39 -6.28 -13.11
N ALA A 95 13.30 -5.96 -12.41
CA ALA A 95 12.28 -6.95 -12.05
C ALA A 95 11.58 -7.52 -13.31
N ALA A 96 11.29 -6.68 -14.32
CA ALA A 96 10.71 -7.14 -15.57
C ALA A 96 11.60 -8.16 -16.29
N ARG A 97 12.92 -7.94 -16.31
CA ARG A 97 13.88 -8.91 -16.87
C ARG A 97 13.87 -10.22 -16.11
N ILE A 98 13.90 -10.18 -14.78
CA ILE A 98 13.80 -11.39 -13.95
C ILE A 98 12.48 -12.14 -14.21
N LEU A 99 11.38 -11.40 -14.37
CA LEU A 99 10.08 -12.00 -14.69
C LEU A 99 10.12 -12.70 -16.05
N MET A 100 10.74 -12.11 -17.05
CA MET A 100 10.91 -12.76 -18.37
C MET A 100 11.78 -14.01 -18.28
N GLU A 101 12.89 -13.95 -17.55
CA GLU A 101 13.85 -15.05 -17.43
C GLU A 101 13.33 -16.23 -16.61
N ASN A 102 12.66 -15.96 -15.47
CA ASN A 102 12.35 -16.96 -14.45
C ASN A 102 10.87 -17.31 -14.33
N TYR A 103 9.98 -16.44 -14.85
CA TYR A 103 8.53 -16.56 -14.66
C TYR A 103 7.74 -16.47 -15.98
N GLY A 104 8.42 -16.55 -17.14
CA GLY A 104 7.75 -16.47 -18.45
C GLY A 104 7.02 -15.17 -18.72
N GLY A 105 7.43 -14.08 -18.07
CA GLY A 105 6.78 -12.76 -18.18
C GLY A 105 5.56 -12.55 -17.27
N TYR A 106 5.26 -13.49 -16.38
CA TYR A 106 4.15 -13.39 -15.43
C TYR A 106 4.63 -13.02 -14.04
N LEU A 107 3.86 -12.21 -13.31
CA LEU A 107 4.12 -11.97 -11.90
C LEU A 107 3.75 -13.20 -11.07
N PRO A 108 4.60 -13.59 -10.09
CA PRO A 108 4.22 -14.62 -9.11
C PRO A 108 3.08 -14.11 -8.21
N ASP A 109 2.25 -15.01 -7.73
CA ASP A 109 1.05 -14.70 -6.97
C ASP A 109 1.23 -14.76 -5.45
N THR A 110 2.43 -15.11 -4.96
CA THR A 110 2.74 -15.15 -3.53
C THR A 110 3.57 -13.94 -3.10
N ALA A 111 3.28 -13.42 -1.90
CA ALA A 111 4.04 -12.29 -1.36
C ALA A 111 5.53 -12.62 -1.17
N GLU A 112 5.87 -13.88 -0.90
CA GLU A 112 7.26 -14.33 -0.77
C GLU A 112 8.03 -14.19 -2.09
N ALA A 113 7.49 -14.73 -3.18
CA ALA A 113 8.11 -14.65 -4.49
C ALA A 113 8.14 -13.20 -5.03
N LEU A 114 7.09 -12.41 -4.77
CA LEU A 114 7.06 -11.00 -5.11
C LEU A 114 8.17 -10.20 -4.41
N ARG A 115 8.44 -10.46 -3.12
CA ARG A 115 9.53 -9.81 -2.37
C ARG A 115 10.93 -10.10 -2.91
N ALA A 116 11.12 -11.19 -3.61
CA ALA A 116 12.39 -11.49 -4.26
C ALA A 116 12.70 -10.57 -5.45
N LEU A 117 11.71 -9.85 -5.97
CA LEU A 117 11.87 -8.93 -7.10
C LEU A 117 12.41 -7.56 -6.66
N PRO A 118 13.33 -6.94 -7.42
CA PRO A 118 13.86 -5.62 -7.12
C PRO A 118 12.79 -4.54 -6.96
N GLY A 119 12.87 -3.78 -5.88
CA GLY A 119 11.94 -2.66 -5.61
C GLY A 119 10.62 -3.07 -4.94
N ILE A 120 10.39 -4.34 -4.69
CA ILE A 120 9.21 -4.86 -4.02
C ILE A 120 9.55 -5.21 -2.55
N GLY A 121 9.05 -4.40 -1.63
CA GLY A 121 9.10 -4.67 -0.19
C GLY A 121 7.82 -5.34 0.33
N ASP A 122 7.76 -5.59 1.65
CA ASP A 122 6.62 -6.26 2.29
C ASP A 122 5.26 -5.62 1.96
N TYR A 123 5.18 -4.28 2.00
CA TYR A 123 3.97 -3.55 1.66
C TYR A 123 3.55 -3.80 0.21
N THR A 124 4.47 -3.56 -0.74
CA THR A 124 4.17 -3.70 -2.17
C THR A 124 3.84 -5.15 -2.53
N ALA A 125 4.53 -6.12 -1.93
CA ALA A 125 4.24 -7.54 -2.12
C ALA A 125 2.83 -7.90 -1.63
N GLY A 126 2.45 -7.44 -0.42
CA GLY A 126 1.10 -7.64 0.12
C GLY A 126 0.02 -6.98 -0.74
N ALA A 127 0.26 -5.75 -1.21
CA ALA A 127 -0.67 -5.04 -2.08
C ALA A 127 -0.88 -5.77 -3.41
N ILE A 128 0.20 -6.17 -4.08
CA ILE A 128 0.08 -6.92 -5.34
C ILE A 128 -0.60 -8.28 -5.10
N ALA A 129 -0.17 -9.03 -4.08
CA ALA A 129 -0.73 -10.36 -3.78
C ALA A 129 -2.24 -10.29 -3.50
N SER A 130 -2.68 -9.29 -2.74
CA SER A 130 -4.10 -9.14 -2.39
C SER A 130 -4.93 -8.54 -3.53
N ILE A 131 -4.46 -7.47 -4.16
CA ILE A 131 -5.26 -6.73 -5.16
C ILE A 131 -5.30 -7.48 -6.50
N ALA A 132 -4.16 -7.98 -6.98
CA ALA A 132 -4.07 -8.64 -8.28
C ALA A 132 -4.43 -10.11 -8.25
N PHE A 133 -4.14 -10.80 -7.13
CA PHE A 133 -4.29 -12.26 -7.04
C PHE A 133 -5.30 -12.73 -5.99
N GLY A 134 -5.89 -11.81 -5.22
CA GLY A 134 -6.89 -12.17 -4.20
C GLY A 134 -6.33 -12.98 -3.03
N ARG A 135 -5.01 -12.91 -2.80
CA ARG A 135 -4.37 -13.60 -1.68
C ARG A 135 -4.66 -12.88 -0.36
N PRO A 136 -4.88 -13.59 0.76
CA PRO A 136 -5.12 -12.99 2.06
C PRO A 136 -3.82 -12.42 2.67
N GLU A 137 -3.18 -11.50 1.96
CA GLU A 137 -1.91 -10.89 2.34
C GLU A 137 -2.06 -9.41 2.68
N PRO A 138 -1.77 -9.01 3.93
CA PRO A 138 -1.90 -7.63 4.36
C PRO A 138 -0.82 -6.74 3.76
N ALA A 139 -1.23 -5.57 3.30
CA ALA A 139 -0.33 -4.49 2.86
C ALA A 139 -0.31 -3.39 3.94
N VAL A 140 0.65 -3.45 4.86
CA VAL A 140 0.69 -2.57 6.03
C VAL A 140 1.58 -1.35 5.77
N ASP A 141 0.95 -0.20 5.56
CA ASP A 141 1.57 1.11 5.48
C ASP A 141 1.24 1.99 6.71
N GLY A 142 1.61 3.27 6.67
CA GLY A 142 1.28 4.21 7.73
C GLY A 142 -0.22 4.50 7.88
N ASN A 143 -0.99 4.38 6.81
CA ASN A 143 -2.45 4.55 6.85
C ASN A 143 -3.12 3.37 7.56
N VAL A 144 -2.72 2.16 7.17
CA VAL A 144 -3.20 0.91 7.79
C VAL A 144 -2.85 0.88 9.27
N LEU A 145 -1.57 1.14 9.63
CA LEU A 145 -1.13 1.20 11.03
C LEU A 145 -2.00 2.17 11.84
N ARG A 146 -2.15 3.40 11.37
CA ARG A 146 -2.95 4.42 12.06
C ARG A 146 -4.40 3.98 12.26
N THR A 147 -5.01 3.45 11.22
CA THR A 147 -6.41 3.01 11.26
C THR A 147 -6.60 1.87 12.24
N VAL A 148 -5.74 0.86 12.20
CA VAL A 148 -5.79 -0.29 13.11
C VAL A 148 -5.56 0.14 14.55
N MET A 149 -4.53 0.95 14.83
CA MET A 149 -4.22 1.42 16.18
C MET A 149 -5.34 2.27 16.79
N ARG A 150 -5.96 3.15 16.00
CA ARG A 150 -7.12 3.90 16.46
C ARG A 150 -8.34 3.02 16.68
N PHE A 151 -8.58 2.07 15.79
CA PHE A 151 -9.70 1.16 15.88
C PHE A 151 -9.64 0.29 17.14
N THR A 152 -8.48 -0.28 17.43
CA THR A 152 -8.24 -1.16 18.59
C THR A 152 -7.88 -0.39 19.88
N GLY A 153 -7.64 0.91 19.82
CA GLY A 153 -7.14 1.69 20.96
C GLY A 153 -5.73 1.32 21.41
N CYS A 154 -4.97 0.59 20.59
CA CYS A 154 -3.63 0.11 20.93
C CYS A 154 -2.61 1.27 21.01
N GLU A 155 -1.81 1.28 22.08
CA GLU A 155 -0.82 2.32 22.39
C GLU A 155 0.61 1.94 21.97
N ASP A 156 0.77 0.83 21.30
CA ASP A 156 2.09 0.43 20.79
C ASP A 156 2.63 1.46 19.78
N ASP A 157 3.92 1.76 19.90
CA ASP A 157 4.58 2.73 18.99
C ASP A 157 4.59 2.21 17.55
N ILE A 158 3.92 2.94 16.65
CA ILE A 158 3.89 2.59 15.22
C ILE A 158 5.25 2.78 14.51
N ALA A 159 6.22 3.44 15.13
CA ALA A 159 7.58 3.55 14.61
C ALA A 159 8.40 2.27 14.87
N ALA A 160 7.97 1.41 15.80
CA ALA A 160 8.65 0.17 16.11
C ALA A 160 8.35 -0.91 15.03
N PRO A 161 9.39 -1.55 14.43
CA PRO A 161 9.20 -2.62 13.46
C PRO A 161 8.36 -3.80 13.98
N ALA A 162 8.52 -4.12 15.29
CA ALA A 162 7.74 -5.17 15.94
C ALA A 162 6.23 -4.90 15.91
N THR A 163 5.81 -3.63 16.07
CA THR A 163 4.41 -3.24 15.98
C THR A 163 3.85 -3.48 14.60
N LYS A 164 4.59 -3.08 13.55
CA LYS A 164 4.19 -3.32 12.16
C LYS A 164 4.02 -4.82 11.87
N LYS A 165 4.95 -5.65 12.36
CA LYS A 165 4.88 -7.11 12.20
C LYS A 165 3.65 -7.68 12.89
N ARG A 166 3.38 -7.31 14.15
CA ARG A 166 2.18 -7.77 14.89
C ARG A 166 0.88 -7.37 14.22
N VAL A 167 0.81 -6.14 13.70
CA VAL A 167 -0.38 -5.69 12.95
C VAL A 167 -0.57 -6.51 11.68
N ALA A 168 0.50 -6.79 10.94
CA ALA A 168 0.43 -7.62 9.74
C ALA A 168 -0.02 -9.06 10.07
N GLU A 169 0.49 -9.65 11.13
CA GLU A 169 0.09 -10.99 11.59
C GLU A 169 -1.39 -11.01 12.01
N ALA A 170 -1.83 -10.05 12.82
CA ALA A 170 -3.20 -9.96 13.26
C ALA A 170 -4.19 -9.70 12.11
N LEU A 171 -3.82 -8.87 11.14
CA LEU A 171 -4.63 -8.67 9.94
C LEU A 171 -4.72 -9.94 9.09
N ARG A 172 -3.63 -10.69 8.92
CA ARG A 172 -3.62 -11.92 8.11
C ARG A 172 -4.65 -12.94 8.60
N GLU A 173 -4.88 -13.02 9.91
CA GLU A 173 -5.86 -13.93 10.50
C GLU A 173 -7.31 -13.63 10.13
N ILE A 174 -7.61 -12.37 9.78
CA ILE A 174 -8.97 -11.90 9.46
C ILE A 174 -9.12 -11.49 7.99
N TYR A 175 -8.04 -11.60 7.21
CA TYR A 175 -8.04 -11.12 5.84
C TYR A 175 -8.97 -11.95 4.96
N PRO A 176 -9.89 -11.32 4.22
CA PRO A 176 -10.73 -12.04 3.27
C PRO A 176 -9.88 -12.62 2.12
N SER A 177 -10.46 -13.51 1.33
CA SER A 177 -9.81 -14.11 0.17
C SER A 177 -10.51 -13.72 -1.13
N GLY A 178 -9.89 -14.03 -2.27
CA GLY A 178 -10.44 -13.70 -3.57
C GLY A 178 -10.57 -12.18 -3.79
N ARG A 179 -11.59 -11.76 -4.51
CA ARG A 179 -11.81 -10.33 -4.82
C ARG A 179 -11.91 -9.45 -3.58
N GLU A 180 -12.45 -9.97 -2.50
CA GLU A 180 -12.60 -9.21 -1.26
C GLU A 180 -11.25 -8.89 -0.60
N ALA A 181 -10.20 -9.69 -0.81
CA ALA A 181 -8.86 -9.38 -0.31
C ALA A 181 -8.34 -8.06 -0.88
N GLY A 182 -8.41 -7.87 -2.20
CA GLY A 182 -8.01 -6.63 -2.86
C GLY A 182 -8.90 -5.45 -2.48
N ASN A 183 -10.20 -5.67 -2.35
CA ASN A 183 -11.14 -4.63 -1.92
C ASN A 183 -10.85 -4.19 -0.48
N PHE A 184 -10.58 -5.11 0.42
CA PHE A 184 -10.25 -4.82 1.82
C PHE A 184 -8.91 -4.06 1.94
N THR A 185 -7.89 -4.49 1.19
CA THR A 185 -6.61 -3.77 1.12
C THR A 185 -6.81 -2.31 0.73
N GLN A 186 -7.53 -2.07 -0.35
CA GLN A 186 -7.78 -0.72 -0.86
C GLN A 186 -8.71 0.07 0.08
N ALA A 187 -9.70 -0.58 0.67
CA ALA A 187 -10.63 0.05 1.62
C ALA A 187 -9.92 0.64 2.85
N ILE A 188 -9.05 -0.13 3.48
CA ILE A 188 -8.35 0.33 4.68
C ILE A 188 -7.32 1.42 4.37
N MET A 189 -6.68 1.36 3.19
CA MET A 189 -5.77 2.41 2.72
C MET A 189 -6.52 3.72 2.45
N GLU A 190 -7.63 3.67 1.69
CA GLU A 190 -8.43 4.85 1.36
C GLU A 190 -9.12 5.44 2.59
N LEU A 191 -9.58 4.61 3.52
CA LEU A 191 -10.10 5.09 4.79
C LEU A 191 -9.01 5.90 5.54
N GLY A 192 -7.80 5.36 5.60
CA GLY A 192 -6.67 6.05 6.22
C GLY A 192 -6.29 7.35 5.53
N GLU A 193 -6.34 7.39 4.19
CA GLU A 193 -6.01 8.57 3.41
C GLU A 193 -7.05 9.69 3.51
N ASN A 194 -8.35 9.34 3.47
CA ASN A 194 -9.42 10.31 3.25
C ASN A 194 -10.25 10.62 4.49
N VAL A 195 -10.35 9.68 5.44
CA VAL A 195 -11.25 9.75 6.61
C VAL A 195 -10.45 9.73 7.91
N CYS A 196 -9.68 8.67 8.16
CA CYS A 196 -8.85 8.50 9.34
C CYS A 196 -7.49 9.19 9.15
N ILE A 197 -7.50 10.48 8.85
CA ILE A 197 -6.32 11.27 8.43
C ILE A 197 -5.24 11.39 9.51
N PRO A 198 -3.95 11.59 9.13
CA PRO A 198 -2.84 11.68 10.07
C PRO A 198 -2.73 13.02 10.80
N ASN A 199 -3.14 14.10 10.16
CA ASN A 199 -2.97 15.45 10.65
C ASN A 199 -4.33 16.14 10.83
N GLY A 200 -4.54 16.76 12.00
CA GLY A 200 -5.81 17.34 12.37
C GLY A 200 -6.84 16.30 12.82
N ALA A 201 -8.06 16.76 13.07
CA ALA A 201 -9.15 15.89 13.53
C ALA A 201 -9.59 14.91 12.43
N PRO A 202 -9.64 13.60 12.67
CA PRO A 202 -10.14 12.64 11.71
C PRO A 202 -11.65 12.84 11.50
N LYS A 203 -12.11 12.53 10.28
CA LYS A 203 -13.51 12.70 9.88
C LYS A 203 -14.38 11.54 10.38
N CYS A 204 -14.43 11.35 11.70
CA CYS A 204 -15.12 10.21 12.33
C CYS A 204 -16.61 10.13 11.97
N GLY A 205 -17.29 11.25 11.69
CA GLY A 205 -18.68 11.27 11.25
C GLY A 205 -18.94 10.51 9.93
N ALA A 206 -17.95 10.44 9.04
CA ALA A 206 -17.99 9.71 7.76
C ALA A 206 -17.36 8.31 7.83
N CYS A 207 -16.86 7.90 9.01
CA CYS A 207 -16.15 6.63 9.16
C CYS A 207 -17.13 5.46 9.32
N PRO A 208 -17.03 4.39 8.51
CA PRO A 208 -17.87 3.21 8.66
C PRO A 208 -17.64 2.44 9.97
N LEU A 209 -16.49 2.69 10.62
CA LEU A 209 -16.08 2.02 11.86
C LEU A 209 -16.39 2.84 13.12
N ARG A 210 -17.01 3.99 12.98
CA ARG A 210 -17.14 4.99 14.06
C ARG A 210 -17.73 4.46 15.36
N GLU A 211 -18.75 3.59 15.28
CA GLU A 211 -19.45 3.08 16.44
C GLU A 211 -18.68 1.99 17.21
N MET A 212 -17.64 1.45 16.59
CA MET A 212 -16.80 0.37 17.13
C MET A 212 -15.35 0.82 17.39
N CYS A 213 -15.01 2.07 17.04
CA CYS A 213 -13.64 2.56 17.10
C CYS A 213 -13.29 2.97 18.54
N GLU A 214 -12.37 2.25 19.16
CA GLU A 214 -11.98 2.49 20.56
C GLU A 214 -11.39 3.89 20.77
N ALA A 215 -10.56 4.38 19.85
CA ALA A 215 -10.02 5.73 19.94
C ALA A 215 -11.13 6.81 19.92
N ARG A 216 -12.20 6.59 19.16
CA ARG A 216 -13.34 7.52 19.15
C ARG A 216 -14.17 7.41 20.44
N ILE A 217 -14.48 6.20 20.87
CA ILE A 217 -15.29 5.94 22.07
C ILE A 217 -14.60 6.52 23.31
N SER A 218 -13.27 6.35 23.40
CA SER A 218 -12.46 6.85 24.52
C SER A 218 -11.98 8.31 24.36
N GLY A 219 -12.34 9.01 23.27
CA GLY A 219 -11.90 10.39 23.01
C GLY A 219 -10.42 10.55 22.65
N ARG A 220 -9.72 9.47 22.23
CA ARG A 220 -8.26 9.44 22.00
C ARG A 220 -7.85 9.50 20.53
N THR A 221 -8.69 10.01 19.64
CA THR A 221 -8.40 10.07 18.19
C THR A 221 -7.21 10.95 17.85
N GLU A 222 -6.88 11.94 18.67
CA GLU A 222 -5.74 12.84 18.45
C GLU A 222 -4.44 12.32 19.06
N THR A 223 -4.52 11.52 20.13
CA THR A 223 -3.35 10.93 20.81
C THR A 223 -2.92 9.59 20.20
N LEU A 224 -3.81 8.92 19.46
CA LEU A 224 -3.52 7.69 18.74
C LEU A 224 -3.37 7.95 17.23
N PRO A 225 -2.47 7.24 16.56
CA PRO A 225 -1.54 6.25 17.10
C PRO A 225 -0.36 6.90 17.84
N VAL A 226 0.20 6.20 18.80
CA VAL A 226 1.45 6.60 19.45
C VAL A 226 2.60 6.48 18.45
N LYS A 227 3.43 7.53 18.35
CA LYS A 227 4.59 7.56 17.45
C LYS A 227 5.75 8.27 18.12
N SER A 228 6.81 7.54 18.40
CA SER A 228 8.05 8.13 18.90
C SER A 228 8.66 9.13 17.91
N PRO A 229 9.26 10.21 18.41
CA PRO A 229 9.95 11.17 17.57
C PRO A 229 11.13 10.49 16.86
N LYS A 230 11.38 10.89 15.61
CA LYS A 230 12.57 10.42 14.89
C LYS A 230 13.83 10.88 15.63
N LYS A 231 14.82 9.97 15.76
CA LYS A 231 16.14 10.36 16.24
C LYS A 231 16.68 11.52 15.42
N ALA A 232 17.24 12.53 16.08
CA ALA A 232 17.88 13.65 15.41
C ALA A 232 18.93 13.14 14.42
N ARG A 233 18.97 13.69 13.22
CA ARG A 233 20.03 13.39 12.25
C ARG A 233 21.35 13.87 12.82
N ARG A 234 22.39 13.04 12.78
CA ARG A 234 23.75 13.50 13.07
C ARG A 234 24.13 14.52 12.01
N THR A 235 24.49 15.71 12.45
CA THR A 235 25.11 16.71 11.61
C THR A 235 26.60 16.41 11.56
N GLU A 236 27.15 16.02 10.40
CA GLU A 236 28.60 15.96 10.19
C GLU A 236 29.02 17.27 9.54
N GLU A 237 29.84 18.06 10.23
CA GLU A 237 30.57 19.17 9.62
C GLU A 237 31.74 18.59 8.83
N ARG A 238 31.67 18.69 7.50
CA ARG A 238 32.81 18.41 6.63
C ARG A 238 33.49 19.74 6.31
N THR A 239 34.68 19.89 6.80
CA THR A 239 35.59 20.94 6.35
C THR A 239 36.08 20.58 4.95
N VAL A 240 35.83 21.41 3.97
CA VAL A 240 36.32 21.32 2.58
C VAL A 240 37.69 21.95 2.51
#